data_9f73e67f222e4676e696b3e829338b19
#
_entry.id   9f73e67f222e4676e696b3e829338b19
#
_cell.length_a   1.000
_cell.length_b   1.000
_cell.length_c   1.000
_cell.angle_alpha   90.00
_cell.angle_beta   90.00
_cell.angle_gamma   90.00
#
_symmetry.space_group_name_H-M   'P 1'
#
loop_
_entity.id
_entity.type
_entity.pdbx_description
1 polymer ?
#
loop_
_entity_poly.entity_id
_entity_poly.type
_entity_poly.pdbx_seq_one_letter_code
_entity_poly.pdbx_strand_id
1 'polypeptide(L)'
;MTEILEVTTLRPAPGLTPEDFVAANTDINEYLKRQPGFRWRRIAVRDDGTILDIVAYDNIEHARSGAAGITGEMGDSPVHEAIDHSTVDWQFTTVLQHVE
;
A
#
# COMPACT_ATOMS: atom_id res chain seq x y z
N MET A 1 -10.96 -11.21 16.52
CA MET A 1 -10.81 -10.24 15.47
C MET A 1 -9.46 -10.40 14.79
N THR A 2 -9.43 -10.45 13.49
CA THR A 2 -8.22 -10.81 12.74
C THR A 2 -7.69 -9.60 12.00
N GLU A 3 -6.50 -9.15 12.39
CA GLU A 3 -5.79 -8.10 11.69
C GLU A 3 -5.38 -8.58 10.30
N ILE A 4 -5.53 -7.70 9.31
CA ILE A 4 -5.17 -7.98 7.93
C ILE A 4 -4.01 -7.06 7.55
N LEU A 5 -3.01 -7.63 6.88
CA LEU A 5 -1.98 -6.85 6.22
C LEU A 5 -2.18 -6.97 4.71
N GLU A 6 -2.40 -5.84 4.07
CA GLU A 6 -2.34 -5.73 2.62
C GLU A 6 -0.88 -5.56 2.25
N VAL A 7 -0.32 -6.52 1.53
CA VAL A 7 1.11 -6.52 1.17
C VAL A 7 1.24 -6.38 -0.33
N THR A 8 1.89 -5.31 -0.77
CA THR A 8 2.16 -5.07 -2.18
C THR A 8 3.67 -4.99 -2.37
N THR A 9 4.20 -5.75 -3.32
CA THR A 9 5.57 -5.57 -3.80
C THR A 9 5.51 -4.97 -5.19
N LEU A 10 6.42 -4.05 -5.48
CA LEU A 10 6.42 -3.33 -6.75
C LEU A 10 7.79 -2.71 -7.00
N ARG A 11 8.01 -2.29 -8.25
CA ARG A 11 9.14 -1.42 -8.60
C ARG A 11 8.63 -0.05 -9.01
N PRO A 12 9.41 1.01 -8.75
CA PRO A 12 9.06 2.34 -9.26
C PRO A 12 9.00 2.32 -10.79
N ALA A 13 8.25 3.26 -11.35
CA ALA A 13 8.22 3.46 -12.79
C ALA A 13 9.64 3.72 -13.32
N PRO A 14 9.95 3.35 -14.58
CA PRO A 14 11.27 3.58 -15.14
C PRO A 14 11.75 5.02 -14.97
N GLY A 15 12.98 5.17 -14.48
CA GLY A 15 13.58 6.48 -14.24
C GLY A 15 13.26 7.09 -12.88
N LEU A 16 12.38 6.47 -12.08
CA LEU A 16 12.03 6.95 -10.75
C LEU A 16 12.74 6.12 -9.67
N THR A 17 12.92 6.74 -8.51
CA THR A 17 13.53 6.10 -7.34
C THR A 17 12.45 5.65 -6.36
N PRO A 18 12.76 4.77 -5.39
CA PRO A 18 11.83 4.46 -4.30
C PRO A 18 11.36 5.71 -3.56
N GLU A 19 12.24 6.69 -3.38
CA GLU A 19 11.90 7.98 -2.73
C GLU A 19 10.87 8.75 -3.55
N ASP A 20 10.94 8.69 -4.88
CA ASP A 20 9.95 9.31 -5.76
C ASP A 20 8.57 8.67 -5.56
N PHE A 21 8.54 7.34 -5.41
CA PHE A 21 7.30 6.63 -5.11
C PHE A 21 6.71 7.10 -3.76
N VAL A 22 7.54 7.18 -2.74
CA VAL A 22 7.09 7.65 -1.41
C VAL A 22 6.50 9.06 -1.52
N ALA A 23 7.18 9.96 -2.23
CA ALA A 23 6.72 11.35 -2.40
C ALA A 23 5.37 11.41 -3.13
N ALA A 24 5.10 10.49 -4.05
CA ALA A 24 3.84 10.44 -4.80
C ALA A 24 2.65 9.94 -3.97
N ASN A 25 2.86 9.53 -2.74
CA ASN A 25 1.84 8.92 -1.88
C ASN A 25 1.21 9.89 -0.87
N THR A 26 1.48 11.19 -0.94
CA THR A 26 0.98 12.14 0.04
C THR A 26 -0.55 12.11 0.14
N ASP A 27 -1.23 12.14 -0.99
CA ASP A 27 -2.70 12.09 -1.04
C ASP A 27 -3.24 10.71 -0.64
N ILE A 28 -2.55 9.64 -1.03
CA ILE A 28 -2.92 8.28 -0.64
C ILE A 28 -2.84 8.12 0.88
N ASN A 29 -1.81 8.65 1.52
CA ASN A 29 -1.69 8.59 2.98
C ASN A 29 -2.86 9.28 3.67
N GLU A 30 -3.27 10.47 3.18
CA GLU A 30 -4.41 11.16 3.74
C GLU A 30 -5.73 10.40 3.50
N TYR A 31 -5.88 9.78 2.33
CA TYR A 31 -7.02 8.93 2.04
C TYR A 31 -7.08 7.74 3.01
N LEU A 32 -5.95 7.05 3.22
CA LEU A 32 -5.91 5.88 4.09
C LEU A 32 -6.25 6.22 5.53
N LYS A 33 -5.76 7.35 6.03
CA LYS A 33 -6.05 7.78 7.41
C LYS A 33 -7.54 7.98 7.66
N ARG A 34 -8.34 8.24 6.63
CA ARG A 34 -9.79 8.43 6.73
C ARG A 34 -10.57 7.12 6.61
N GLN A 35 -9.90 6.01 6.28
CA GLN A 35 -10.63 4.76 6.04
C GLN A 35 -10.98 4.04 7.33
N PRO A 36 -12.20 3.50 7.41
CA PRO A 36 -12.57 2.67 8.56
C PRO A 36 -11.60 1.50 8.71
N GLY A 37 -11.15 1.26 9.95
CA GLY A 37 -10.29 0.13 10.25
C GLY A 37 -8.83 0.27 9.90
N PHE A 38 -8.44 1.36 9.25
CA PHE A 38 -7.03 1.61 8.96
C PHE A 38 -6.24 1.74 10.27
N ARG A 39 -5.09 1.07 10.35
CA ARG A 39 -4.22 1.13 11.52
C ARG A 39 -2.91 1.82 11.26
N TRP A 40 -2.17 1.37 10.25
CA TRP A 40 -0.88 1.96 9.90
C TRP A 40 -0.48 1.51 8.50
N ARG A 41 0.50 2.24 7.94
CA ARG A 41 1.14 1.90 6.67
C ARG A 41 2.64 1.97 6.84
N ARG A 42 3.37 1.03 6.25
CA ARG A 42 4.83 1.07 6.16
C ARG A 42 5.25 0.81 4.74
N ILE A 43 6.16 1.64 4.26
CA ILE A 43 6.78 1.46 2.95
C ILE A 43 8.26 1.21 3.20
N ALA A 44 8.76 0.07 2.76
CA ALA A 44 10.15 -0.34 2.92
C ALA A 44 10.74 -0.70 1.56
N VAL A 45 12.05 -0.77 1.48
CA VAL A 45 12.73 -1.11 0.22
C VAL A 45 13.78 -2.18 0.48
N ARG A 46 13.85 -3.15 -0.43
CA ARG A 46 14.91 -4.16 -0.43
C ARG A 46 16.18 -3.60 -1.07
N ASP A 47 17.30 -4.31 -0.85
CA ASP A 47 18.58 -3.92 -1.45
C ASP A 47 18.53 -3.85 -2.98
N ASP A 48 17.68 -4.66 -3.61
CA ASP A 48 17.53 -4.69 -5.07
C ASP A 48 16.60 -3.60 -5.62
N GLY A 49 16.06 -2.73 -4.74
CA GLY A 49 15.17 -1.66 -5.15
C GLY A 49 13.69 -2.04 -5.17
N THR A 50 13.35 -3.29 -4.86
CA THR A 50 11.94 -3.70 -4.76
C THR A 50 11.31 -3.05 -3.53
N ILE A 51 10.16 -2.42 -3.73
CA ILE A 51 9.42 -1.75 -2.67
C ILE A 51 8.43 -2.74 -2.04
N LEU A 52 8.34 -2.71 -0.71
CA LEU A 52 7.27 -3.38 0.04
C LEU A 52 6.38 -2.29 0.61
N ASP A 53 5.10 -2.35 0.26
CA ASP A 53 4.08 -1.42 0.76
C ASP A 53 3.10 -2.24 1.58
N ILE A 54 3.06 -2.01 2.89
CA ILE A 54 2.26 -2.80 3.83
C ILE A 54 1.28 -1.88 4.53
N VAL A 55 -0.01 -2.20 4.40
CA VAL A 55 -1.09 -1.46 5.06
C VAL A 55 -1.84 -2.40 6.00
N ALA A 56 -1.99 -1.99 7.24
CA ALA A 56 -2.68 -2.79 8.26
C ALA A 56 -4.11 -2.29 8.47
N TYR A 57 -5.04 -3.24 8.53
CA TYR A 57 -6.45 -3.00 8.79
C TYR A 57 -6.95 -3.93 9.90
N ASP A 58 -8.04 -3.54 10.55
CA ASP A 58 -8.63 -4.33 11.64
C ASP A 58 -9.38 -5.58 11.17
N ASN A 59 -9.87 -5.60 9.91
CA ASN A 59 -10.54 -6.76 9.34
C ASN A 59 -10.49 -6.73 7.80
N ILE A 60 -10.89 -7.86 7.18
CA ILE A 60 -10.79 -8.02 5.73
C ILE A 60 -11.76 -7.12 4.96
N GLU A 61 -12.93 -6.85 5.52
CA GLU A 61 -13.93 -6.02 4.83
C GLU A 61 -13.43 -4.58 4.70
N HIS A 62 -12.84 -4.04 5.78
CA HIS A 62 -12.23 -2.71 5.77
C HIS A 62 -11.02 -2.67 4.84
N ALA A 63 -10.21 -3.74 4.84
CA ALA A 63 -9.05 -3.83 3.95
C ALA A 63 -9.47 -3.77 2.48
N ARG A 64 -10.48 -4.55 2.12
CA ARG A 64 -10.99 -4.57 0.73
C ARG A 64 -11.58 -3.22 0.33
N SER A 65 -12.34 -2.62 1.22
CA SER A 65 -12.96 -1.31 0.95
C SER A 65 -11.89 -0.23 0.78
N GLY A 66 -10.90 -0.20 1.68
CA GLY A 66 -9.80 0.75 1.58
C GLY A 66 -9.00 0.59 0.30
N ALA A 67 -8.68 -0.65 -0.06
CA ALA A 67 -7.92 -0.95 -1.28
C ALA A 67 -8.70 -0.56 -2.54
N ALA A 68 -10.00 -0.80 -2.57
CA ALA A 68 -10.83 -0.48 -3.74
C ALA A 68 -10.82 1.01 -4.05
N GLY A 69 -10.76 1.87 -3.03
CA GLY A 69 -10.74 3.31 -3.23
C GLY A 69 -9.43 3.84 -3.82
N ILE A 70 -8.34 3.09 -3.73
CA ILE A 70 -7.06 3.51 -4.30
C ILE A 70 -7.19 3.64 -5.83
N THR A 71 -7.88 2.71 -6.48
CA THR A 71 -8.12 2.77 -7.93
C THR A 71 -9.45 3.44 -8.29
N GLY A 72 -10.35 3.59 -7.33
CA GLY A 72 -11.62 4.28 -7.48
C GLY A 72 -11.49 5.77 -7.16
N GLU A 73 -11.78 6.13 -5.92
CA GLU A 73 -11.74 7.52 -5.45
C GLU A 73 -10.40 8.19 -5.75
N MET A 74 -9.30 7.47 -5.54
CA MET A 74 -7.93 7.97 -5.73
C MET A 74 -7.34 7.59 -7.09
N GLY A 75 -8.19 7.33 -8.09
CA GLY A 75 -7.74 6.91 -9.41
C GLY A 75 -6.91 7.95 -10.14
N ASP A 76 -7.03 9.24 -9.78
CA ASP A 76 -6.24 10.33 -10.39
C ASP A 76 -4.98 10.67 -9.58
N SER A 77 -4.67 9.90 -8.54
CA SER A 77 -3.48 10.16 -7.73
C SER A 77 -2.20 10.03 -8.56
N PRO A 78 -1.20 10.91 -8.34
CA PRO A 78 0.09 10.77 -9.00
C PRO A 78 0.82 9.48 -8.66
N VAL A 79 0.40 8.75 -7.61
CA VAL A 79 1.03 7.47 -7.26
C VAL A 79 0.97 6.46 -8.40
N HIS A 80 -0.10 6.49 -9.20
CA HIS A 80 -0.28 5.51 -10.28
C HIS A 80 0.77 5.66 -11.38
N GLU A 81 1.28 6.85 -11.60
CA GLU A 81 2.35 7.11 -12.57
C GLU A 81 3.73 6.77 -12.00
N ALA A 82 3.84 6.62 -10.69
CA ALA A 82 5.10 6.31 -10.02
C ALA A 82 5.38 4.81 -9.93
N ILE A 83 4.46 3.97 -10.40
CA ILE A 83 4.52 2.51 -10.29
C ILE A 83 4.77 1.88 -11.65
N ASP A 84 5.69 0.91 -11.71
CA ASP A 84 5.75 -0.01 -12.83
C ASP A 84 4.71 -1.11 -12.57
N HIS A 85 3.54 -0.96 -13.19
CA HIS A 85 2.40 -1.85 -12.95
C HIS A 85 2.65 -3.30 -13.34
N SER A 86 3.60 -3.56 -14.22
CA SER A 86 3.95 -4.94 -14.61
C SER A 86 4.64 -5.71 -13.48
N THR A 87 5.12 -5.01 -12.46
CA THR A 87 5.86 -5.62 -11.33
C THR A 87 5.02 -5.79 -10.08
N VAL A 88 3.77 -5.35 -10.09
CA VAL A 88 2.92 -5.36 -8.89
C VAL A 88 2.50 -6.78 -8.53
N ASP A 89 2.80 -7.17 -7.28
CA ASP A 89 2.23 -8.35 -6.64
C ASP A 89 1.48 -7.85 -5.40
N TRP A 90 0.18 -8.11 -5.35
CA TRP A 90 -0.71 -7.54 -4.35
C TRP A 90 -1.52 -8.64 -3.70
N GLN A 91 -1.45 -8.72 -2.37
CA GLN A 91 -2.10 -9.77 -1.59
C GLN A 91 -2.64 -9.26 -0.27
N PHE A 92 -3.80 -9.78 0.14
CA PHE A 92 -4.23 -9.66 1.53
C PHE A 92 -3.70 -10.85 2.31
N THR A 93 -3.20 -10.59 3.51
CA THR A 93 -2.69 -11.61 4.41
C THR A 93 -3.37 -11.50 5.76
N THR A 94 -3.51 -12.64 6.43
CA THR A 94 -4.10 -12.70 7.76
C THR A 94 -2.98 -12.80 8.79
N VAL A 95 -2.98 -11.91 9.78
CA VAL A 95 -1.98 -11.96 10.85
C VAL A 95 -2.31 -13.12 11.77
N LEU A 96 -1.33 -14.04 11.91
CA LEU A 96 -1.48 -15.20 12.79
C LEU A 96 -0.92 -14.93 14.18
N GLN A 97 0.08 -14.08 14.30
CA GLN A 97 0.72 -13.80 15.58
C GLN A 97 1.36 -12.42 15.54
N HIS A 98 1.21 -11.68 16.63
CA HIS A 98 1.90 -10.41 16.84
C HIS A 98 2.73 -10.53 18.12
N VAL A 99 4.02 -10.23 18.02
CA VAL A 99 4.95 -10.23 19.15
C VAL A 99 5.67 -8.89 19.18
N GLU A 100 5.71 -8.27 20.34
CA GLU A 100 6.44 -7.01 20.53
C GLU A 100 7.73 -7.24 21.33
#